data_ff4d5bfb5b0c63d9a835283350f47e8d
#
_entry.id   ff4d5bfb5b0c63d9a835283350f47e8d
#
_cell.length_a   1.000
_cell.length_b   1.000
_cell.length_c   1.000
_cell.angle_alpha   90.00
_cell.angle_beta   90.00
_cell.angle_gamma   90.00
#
_symmetry.space_group_name_H-M   'P 1'
#
loop_
_entity.id
_entity.type
_entity.pdbx_description
1 polymer ?
#
loop_
_entity_poly.entity_id
_entity_poly.type
_entity_poly.pdbx_seq_one_letter_code
_entity_poly.pdbx_strand_id
1 'polypeptide(L)'
;GLAKLGASTNGTYGNNQGWEAVGYEDGHTSIDGFPCLHEFQIGGISLMPVTGEVKTNPGKLEEPDKGFRSRFDKKDETARPGYYSVLLKDYQVKAELTATARVGFQRYTFPESENAHILFNIGNRQGESGAVRDAYIRQVDGNTIEGYVVTEPEYVKKYQAGASVAMYFYAKLDRAPESVEVFYQDSALMARNEIKGPGAIYAIMCLNYKTKKDEIVNVKIGLSYTSIENAKVNLESEAKDLAFDEAMKATTDKWNESLSRILVSGGTEDSKIKFYTGLYHALLGRGLASDVNGAYPKNDGTIGQIPLTKDGKPEYNHYNTDAVWGAYWNLTSLWALAYPEYYNDFVNSQLLVYKDAGWLGDGIATSKYVSGVGTNMVSITLAGAYNSGIRNFDVETAYQAALKNELGWEGRIEGAGK
;
A
#
# COMPACT_ATOMS: atom_id res chain seq x y z
N GLY A 1 -1.95 -6.61 4.85
CA GLY A 1 -0.52 -6.27 4.83
C GLY A 1 -0.28 -4.81 4.52
N LEU A 2 0.98 -4.36 4.64
CA LEU A 2 1.42 -3.06 4.16
C LEU A 2 1.60 -3.10 2.64
N ALA A 3 2.24 -4.14 2.12
CA ALA A 3 2.37 -4.35 0.68
C ALA A 3 1.04 -4.80 0.07
N LYS A 4 0.48 -3.99 -0.83
CA LYS A 4 -0.76 -4.24 -1.56
C LYS A 4 -0.52 -3.94 -3.03
N LEU A 5 -0.16 -4.96 -3.78
CA LEU A 5 0.19 -4.84 -5.18
C LEU A 5 -1.02 -5.10 -6.08
N GLY A 6 -1.09 -4.38 -7.18
CA GLY A 6 -2.09 -4.56 -8.21
C GLY A 6 -1.78 -3.69 -9.42
N ALA A 7 -2.56 -3.84 -10.48
CA ALA A 7 -2.47 -2.97 -11.64
C ALA A 7 -3.19 -1.65 -11.37
N SER A 8 -2.63 -0.56 -11.87
CA SER A 8 -3.29 0.74 -11.95
C SER A 8 -3.71 1.02 -13.39
N THR A 9 -4.96 1.40 -13.58
CA THR A 9 -5.47 1.80 -14.90
C THR A 9 -5.74 3.29 -15.01
N ASN A 10 -5.86 3.99 -13.86
CA ASN A 10 -6.23 5.39 -13.79
C ASN A 10 -5.57 6.15 -12.62
N GLY A 11 -4.62 5.52 -11.92
CA GLY A 11 -4.05 6.07 -10.68
C GLY A 11 -3.38 7.42 -10.85
N THR A 12 -2.69 7.63 -11.96
CA THR A 12 -1.92 8.85 -12.22
C THR A 12 -2.77 10.11 -12.32
N TYR A 13 -3.99 10.00 -12.83
CA TYR A 13 -4.84 11.16 -13.04
C TYR A 13 -5.81 11.41 -11.90
N GLY A 14 -6.02 10.44 -11.03
CA GLY A 14 -7.12 10.42 -10.10
C GLY A 14 -8.39 10.74 -10.87
N ASN A 15 -9.33 9.88 -10.99
CA ASN A 15 -10.49 10.18 -11.82
C ASN A 15 -11.42 11.24 -11.23
N ASN A 16 -11.10 11.80 -10.08
CA ASN A 16 -11.90 12.82 -9.38
C ASN A 16 -13.36 12.40 -9.07
N GLN A 17 -13.68 11.14 -9.27
CA GLN A 17 -15.01 10.59 -8.96
C GLN A 17 -15.14 10.20 -7.48
N GLY A 18 -14.17 10.59 -6.66
CA GLY A 18 -14.12 10.33 -5.21
C GLY A 18 -13.66 8.91 -4.88
N TRP A 19 -13.25 8.69 -3.66
CA TRP A 19 -13.13 7.42 -2.93
C TRP A 19 -12.40 6.24 -3.61
N GLU A 20 -11.53 6.51 -4.59
CA GLU A 20 -10.72 5.47 -5.22
C GLU A 20 -9.42 5.24 -4.47
N ALA A 21 -9.20 4.00 -4.06
CA ALA A 21 -7.98 3.63 -3.37
C ALA A 21 -6.78 3.80 -4.31
N VAL A 22 -6.76 3.11 -5.41
CA VAL A 22 -5.87 3.31 -6.57
C VAL A 22 -6.63 2.81 -7.78
N GLY A 23 -6.65 3.61 -8.84
CA GLY A 23 -7.57 3.45 -9.92
C GLY A 23 -7.37 2.19 -10.75
N TYR A 24 -7.99 1.09 -10.37
CA TYR A 24 -8.29 0.00 -11.30
C TYR A 24 -9.80 -0.01 -11.56
N GLU A 25 -10.18 0.24 -12.79
CA GLU A 25 -11.56 0.19 -13.24
C GLU A 25 -11.74 -0.89 -14.29
N ASP A 26 -12.80 -1.69 -14.13
CA ASP A 26 -13.05 -2.86 -14.98
C ASP A 26 -13.26 -2.51 -16.46
N GLY A 27 -13.81 -1.33 -16.73
CA GLY A 27 -14.00 -0.82 -18.10
C GLY A 27 -12.75 -0.30 -18.79
N HIS A 28 -11.64 -0.14 -18.08
CA HIS A 28 -10.41 0.38 -18.65
C HIS A 28 -9.63 -0.70 -19.43
N THR A 29 -8.91 -0.28 -20.45
CA THR A 29 -8.22 -1.16 -21.40
C THR A 29 -6.70 -0.98 -21.42
N SER A 30 -6.16 -0.12 -20.53
CA SER A 30 -4.71 0.08 -20.42
C SER A 30 -4.27 0.29 -18.97
N ILE A 31 -3.07 -0.19 -18.67
CA ILE A 31 -2.42 -0.13 -17.36
C ILE A 31 -1.32 0.92 -17.41
N ASP A 32 -1.23 1.78 -16.40
CA ASP A 32 -0.22 2.83 -16.27
C ASP A 32 0.89 2.49 -15.28
N GLY A 33 0.82 1.34 -14.61
CA GLY A 33 1.86 0.84 -13.73
C GLY A 33 1.36 -0.18 -12.71
N PHE A 34 2.31 -0.64 -11.89
CA PHE A 34 2.10 -1.57 -10.79
C PHE A 34 2.55 -0.94 -9.47
N PRO A 35 1.66 -0.13 -8.83
CA PRO A 35 1.97 0.43 -7.53
C PRO A 35 2.14 -0.66 -6.48
N CYS A 36 3.04 -0.42 -5.53
CA CYS A 36 3.32 -1.34 -4.43
C CYS A 36 2.33 -1.18 -3.28
N LEU A 37 1.48 -0.15 -3.33
CA LEU A 37 0.48 0.14 -2.32
C LEU A 37 -0.81 0.61 -2.99
N HIS A 38 -1.89 -0.13 -2.76
CA HIS A 38 -3.26 0.23 -3.12
C HIS A 38 -4.02 0.60 -1.85
N GLU A 39 -3.87 1.82 -1.41
CA GLU A 39 -4.58 2.36 -0.26
C GLU A 39 -5.20 3.72 -0.60
N PHE A 40 -6.37 3.95 -0.04
CA PHE A 40 -7.02 5.24 -0.08
C PHE A 40 -6.11 6.32 0.51
N GLN A 41 -5.84 7.36 -0.26
CA GLN A 41 -5.05 8.52 0.11
C GLN A 41 -3.54 8.28 0.37
N ILE A 42 -3.04 7.12 0.09
CA ILE A 42 -1.62 6.84 0.26
C ILE A 42 -1.01 6.49 -1.10
N GLY A 43 -0.02 7.26 -1.51
CA GLY A 43 0.81 7.00 -2.68
C GLY A 43 2.14 6.39 -2.30
N GLY A 44 2.90 6.04 -3.29
CA GLY A 44 4.22 5.46 -3.12
C GLY A 44 4.91 5.24 -4.44
N ILE A 45 5.68 4.20 -4.54
CA ILE A 45 6.37 3.82 -5.77
C ILE A 45 5.49 2.97 -6.67
N SER A 46 5.55 3.23 -7.98
CA SER A 46 4.95 2.38 -9.01
C SER A 46 6.01 1.93 -10.00
N LEU A 47 5.97 0.67 -10.42
CA LEU A 47 6.86 0.13 -11.43
C LEU A 47 6.10 -0.12 -12.72
N MET A 48 6.81 0.02 -13.87
CA MET A 48 6.28 -0.33 -15.18
C MET A 48 7.37 -0.96 -16.04
N PRO A 49 7.24 -2.22 -16.44
CA PRO A 49 8.14 -2.83 -17.42
C PRO A 49 7.72 -2.42 -18.83
N VAL A 50 8.69 -2.01 -19.64
CA VAL A 50 8.47 -1.55 -21.01
C VAL A 50 9.55 -2.07 -21.95
N THR A 51 9.29 -2.04 -23.26
CA THR A 51 10.30 -2.30 -24.32
C THR A 51 10.27 -1.18 -25.35
N GLY A 52 11.41 -0.91 -25.97
CA GLY A 52 11.54 0.12 -27.02
C GLY A 52 11.89 1.49 -26.47
N GLU A 53 11.35 2.54 -27.03
CA GLU A 53 11.62 3.93 -26.62
C GLU A 53 11.09 4.23 -25.23
N VAL A 54 11.91 4.82 -24.37
CA VAL A 54 11.52 5.23 -23.01
C VAL A 54 10.65 6.48 -23.08
N LYS A 55 9.47 6.40 -22.50
CA LYS A 55 8.59 7.54 -22.22
C LYS A 55 8.56 7.80 -20.72
N THR A 56 8.47 9.06 -20.32
CA THR A 56 8.61 9.48 -18.93
C THR A 56 7.29 9.82 -18.25
N ASN A 57 6.22 9.94 -19.01
CA ASN A 57 4.87 10.12 -18.47
C ASN A 57 3.99 8.90 -18.72
N PRO A 58 3.00 8.63 -17.87
CA PRO A 58 2.15 7.45 -18.02
C PRO A 58 1.17 7.50 -19.21
N GLY A 59 0.94 8.66 -19.81
CA GLY A 59 -0.07 8.83 -20.84
C GLY A 59 -1.51 8.87 -20.29
N LYS A 60 -2.49 9.14 -21.14
CA LYS A 60 -3.91 9.18 -20.78
C LYS A 60 -4.63 7.92 -21.30
N LEU A 61 -5.76 7.61 -20.68
CA LEU A 61 -6.61 6.50 -21.09
C LEU A 61 -7.03 6.60 -22.56
N GLU A 62 -7.37 7.81 -23.02
CA GLU A 62 -7.82 8.11 -24.36
C GLU A 62 -6.67 8.09 -25.38
N GLU A 63 -5.44 8.33 -24.92
CA GLU A 63 -4.25 8.46 -25.75
C GLU A 63 -3.07 7.63 -25.17
N PRO A 64 -3.23 6.29 -25.04
CA PRO A 64 -2.23 5.46 -24.39
C PRO A 64 -0.87 5.50 -25.09
N ASP A 65 -0.82 5.72 -26.37
CA ASP A 65 0.42 5.80 -27.17
C ASP A 65 1.29 7.03 -26.84
N LYS A 66 0.74 8.02 -26.15
CA LYS A 66 1.49 9.23 -25.75
C LYS A 66 2.27 9.07 -24.43
N GLY A 67 2.17 7.91 -23.76
CA GLY A 67 2.87 7.64 -22.52
C GLY A 67 3.43 6.22 -22.47
N PHE A 68 3.88 5.81 -21.28
CA PHE A 68 4.38 4.45 -21.06
C PHE A 68 3.31 3.44 -20.67
N ARG A 69 2.03 3.82 -20.59
CA ARG A 69 0.97 2.85 -20.30
C ARG A 69 0.84 1.82 -21.42
N SER A 70 0.36 0.64 -21.09
CA SER A 70 0.18 -0.46 -22.03
C SER A 70 -1.26 -0.93 -22.06
N ARG A 71 -1.76 -1.22 -23.26
CA ARG A 71 -3.02 -1.93 -23.44
C ARG A 71 -2.92 -3.36 -22.91
N PHE A 72 -4.04 -3.92 -22.48
CA PHE A 72 -4.18 -5.31 -22.06
C PHE A 72 -5.56 -5.86 -22.45
N ASP A 73 -5.69 -7.17 -22.46
CA ASP A 73 -6.98 -7.85 -22.62
C ASP A 73 -7.35 -8.57 -21.33
N LYS A 74 -8.62 -8.51 -20.92
CA LYS A 74 -9.14 -9.20 -19.75
C LYS A 74 -8.92 -10.72 -19.77
N LYS A 75 -8.90 -11.34 -20.95
CA LYS A 75 -8.60 -12.78 -21.10
C LYS A 75 -7.18 -13.17 -20.73
N ASP A 76 -6.25 -12.21 -20.80
CA ASP A 76 -4.83 -12.38 -20.48
C ASP A 76 -4.51 -11.91 -19.04
N GLU A 77 -5.55 -11.59 -18.28
CA GLU A 77 -5.48 -11.17 -16.87
C GLU A 77 -5.90 -12.30 -15.94
N THR A 78 -5.19 -12.45 -14.84
CA THR A 78 -5.56 -13.36 -13.76
C THR A 78 -5.47 -12.60 -12.44
N ALA A 79 -6.57 -12.58 -11.68
CA ALA A 79 -6.62 -12.02 -10.34
C ALA A 79 -7.22 -13.03 -9.36
N ARG A 80 -6.50 -13.32 -8.28
CA ARG A 80 -6.96 -14.17 -7.18
C ARG A 80 -6.27 -13.74 -5.88
N PRO A 81 -6.82 -14.09 -4.71
CA PRO A 81 -6.16 -13.80 -3.45
C PRO A 81 -4.70 -14.27 -3.44
N GLY A 82 -3.77 -13.32 -3.25
CA GLY A 82 -2.34 -13.58 -3.21
C GLY A 82 -1.60 -13.61 -4.55
N TYR A 83 -2.30 -13.40 -5.68
CA TYR A 83 -1.63 -13.40 -6.98
C TYR A 83 -2.39 -12.57 -8.02
N TYR A 84 -1.64 -11.81 -8.80
CA TYR A 84 -2.11 -11.09 -9.98
C TYR A 84 -1.16 -11.32 -11.15
N SER A 85 -1.68 -11.42 -12.38
CA SER A 85 -0.86 -11.38 -13.59
C SER A 85 -1.61 -10.79 -14.78
N VAL A 86 -0.85 -10.20 -15.72
CA VAL A 86 -1.38 -9.64 -16.95
C VAL A 86 -0.31 -9.61 -18.04
N LEU A 87 -0.73 -9.69 -19.31
CA LEU A 87 0.13 -9.42 -20.46
C LEU A 87 -0.02 -7.96 -20.89
N LEU A 88 1.06 -7.20 -20.84
CA LEU A 88 1.17 -5.86 -21.38
C LEU A 88 1.39 -5.94 -22.89
N LYS A 89 0.31 -5.71 -23.67
CA LYS A 89 0.28 -5.98 -25.12
C LYS A 89 1.24 -5.13 -25.92
N ASP A 90 1.37 -3.85 -25.57
CA ASP A 90 2.20 -2.92 -26.33
C ASP A 90 3.70 -3.23 -26.17
N TYR A 91 4.08 -3.88 -25.06
CA TYR A 91 5.46 -4.26 -24.75
C TYR A 91 5.73 -5.76 -24.82
N GLN A 92 4.70 -6.58 -24.98
CA GLN A 92 4.79 -8.05 -24.94
C GLN A 92 5.46 -8.58 -23.65
N VAL A 93 5.25 -7.87 -22.53
CA VAL A 93 5.78 -8.24 -21.23
C VAL A 93 4.67 -8.83 -20.37
N LYS A 94 4.90 -10.03 -19.82
CA LYS A 94 4.03 -10.56 -18.77
C LYS A 94 4.49 -10.05 -17.42
N ALA A 95 3.58 -9.39 -16.70
CA ALA A 95 3.79 -8.95 -15.33
C ALA A 95 3.05 -9.89 -14.37
N GLU A 96 3.71 -10.28 -13.27
CA GLU A 96 3.16 -11.13 -12.22
C GLU A 96 3.48 -10.51 -10.86
N LEU A 97 2.50 -10.49 -9.96
CA LEU A 97 2.59 -9.83 -8.67
C LEU A 97 2.15 -10.75 -7.53
N THR A 98 2.88 -10.71 -6.42
CA THR A 98 2.49 -11.27 -5.13
C THR A 98 3.12 -10.46 -3.99
N ALA A 99 2.77 -10.72 -2.74
CA ALA A 99 3.31 -9.96 -1.62
C ALA A 99 3.34 -10.78 -0.33
N THR A 100 4.32 -10.54 0.53
CA THR A 100 4.22 -10.83 1.96
C THR A 100 3.54 -9.66 2.70
N ALA A 101 3.60 -9.62 4.00
CA ALA A 101 2.96 -8.54 4.75
C ALA A 101 3.54 -7.15 4.44
N ARG A 102 4.86 -7.04 4.21
CA ARG A 102 5.59 -5.78 4.01
C ARG A 102 6.47 -5.75 2.76
N VAL A 103 6.50 -6.84 2.00
CA VAL A 103 7.35 -6.93 0.81
C VAL A 103 6.54 -7.28 -0.42
N GLY A 104 6.63 -6.44 -1.44
CA GLY A 104 6.09 -6.70 -2.76
C GLY A 104 7.05 -7.53 -3.60
N PHE A 105 6.51 -8.44 -4.40
CA PHE A 105 7.24 -9.22 -5.39
C PHE A 105 6.63 -8.95 -6.75
N GLN A 106 7.46 -8.52 -7.68
CA GLN A 106 7.08 -8.31 -9.06
C GLN A 106 8.00 -9.13 -9.96
N ARG A 107 7.43 -9.91 -10.85
CA ARG A 107 8.15 -10.74 -11.84
C ARG A 107 7.73 -10.31 -13.24
N TYR A 108 8.72 -10.00 -14.08
CA TYR A 108 8.53 -9.57 -15.43
C TYR A 108 9.17 -10.53 -16.40
N THR A 109 8.38 -11.12 -17.31
CA THR A 109 8.87 -11.95 -18.39
C THR A 109 8.90 -11.15 -19.67
N PHE A 110 10.08 -10.90 -20.20
CA PHE A 110 10.32 -10.05 -21.36
C PHE A 110 10.40 -10.85 -22.66
N PRO A 111 10.03 -10.25 -23.80
CA PRO A 111 10.40 -10.74 -25.11
C PRO A 111 11.90 -10.55 -25.35
N GLU A 112 12.42 -11.06 -26.46
CA GLU A 112 13.75 -10.67 -26.94
C GLU A 112 13.76 -9.19 -27.29
N SER A 113 14.65 -8.42 -26.66
CA SER A 113 14.76 -6.96 -26.86
C SER A 113 16.15 -6.44 -26.53
N GLU A 114 16.68 -5.59 -27.41
CA GLU A 114 17.88 -4.78 -27.11
C GLU A 114 17.57 -3.59 -26.18
N ASN A 115 16.28 -3.23 -26.03
CA ASN A 115 15.79 -2.09 -25.27
C ASN A 115 14.62 -2.52 -24.39
N ALA A 116 14.91 -3.29 -23.34
CA ALA A 116 13.98 -3.65 -22.28
C ALA A 116 14.25 -2.77 -21.06
N HIS A 117 13.20 -2.34 -20.37
CA HIS A 117 13.34 -1.40 -19.26
C HIS A 117 12.39 -1.73 -18.12
N ILE A 118 12.79 -1.39 -16.90
CA ILE A 118 11.91 -1.31 -15.74
C ILE A 118 11.94 0.14 -15.24
N LEU A 119 10.79 0.80 -15.30
CA LEU A 119 10.61 2.18 -14.84
C LEU A 119 10.22 2.17 -13.36
N PHE A 120 10.99 2.84 -12.52
CA PHE A 120 10.64 3.16 -11.15
C PHE A 120 10.10 4.57 -11.11
N ASN A 121 8.80 4.71 -11.02
CA ASN A 121 8.11 5.99 -11.04
C ASN A 121 7.83 6.46 -9.61
N ILE A 122 8.43 7.58 -9.22
CA ILE A 122 8.29 8.20 -7.90
C ILE A 122 7.69 9.61 -7.96
N GLY A 123 7.49 10.16 -9.14
CA GLY A 123 7.12 11.56 -9.33
C GLY A 123 5.66 11.79 -9.71
N ASN A 124 4.88 10.73 -9.90
CA ASN A 124 3.51 10.86 -10.34
C ASN A 124 2.51 10.61 -9.21
N ARG A 125 1.45 11.40 -9.20
CA ARG A 125 0.30 11.20 -8.32
C ARG A 125 -0.30 9.81 -8.54
N GLN A 126 -0.72 9.18 -7.44
CA GLN A 126 -1.43 7.91 -7.46
C GLN A 126 -2.79 8.08 -6.76
N GLY A 127 -3.88 8.04 -7.51
CA GLY A 127 -5.22 8.20 -6.98
C GLY A 127 -5.38 9.45 -6.11
N GLU A 128 -5.95 9.29 -4.93
CA GLU A 128 -6.19 10.36 -3.96
C GLU A 128 -4.99 10.64 -3.04
N SER A 129 -3.82 10.09 -3.31
CA SER A 129 -2.62 10.38 -2.51
C SER A 129 -2.20 11.85 -2.54
N GLY A 130 -2.77 12.63 -3.46
CA GLY A 130 -2.44 14.03 -3.64
C GLY A 130 -1.11 14.23 -4.39
N ALA A 131 -0.64 15.47 -4.38
CA ALA A 131 0.61 15.82 -5.05
C ALA A 131 1.81 15.17 -4.37
N VAL A 132 2.82 14.81 -5.15
CA VAL A 132 4.13 14.43 -4.63
C VAL A 132 4.82 15.71 -4.14
N ARG A 133 5.03 15.79 -2.83
CA ARG A 133 5.70 16.92 -2.18
C ARG A 133 7.20 16.81 -2.25
N ASP A 134 7.72 15.60 -2.01
CA ASP A 134 9.14 15.29 -2.03
C ASP A 134 9.34 13.84 -2.45
N ALA A 135 10.42 13.54 -3.13
CA ALA A 135 10.76 12.19 -3.56
C ALA A 135 12.27 12.01 -3.65
N TYR A 136 12.69 10.78 -3.44
CA TYR A 136 14.08 10.36 -3.54
C TYR A 136 14.16 8.95 -4.09
N ILE A 137 15.08 8.73 -5.02
CA ILE A 137 15.45 7.40 -5.49
C ILE A 137 16.95 7.37 -5.80
N ARG A 138 17.59 6.27 -5.47
CA ARG A 138 19.00 6.01 -5.69
C ARG A 138 19.27 4.55 -6.03
N GLN A 139 20.15 4.31 -6.97
CA GLN A 139 20.82 3.02 -7.10
C GLN A 139 21.99 2.95 -6.10
N VAL A 140 21.91 2.01 -5.15
CA VAL A 140 22.90 1.83 -4.08
C VAL A 140 24.10 1.00 -4.57
N ASP A 141 23.79 -0.08 -5.27
CA ASP A 141 24.74 -1.00 -5.88
C ASP A 141 24.16 -1.58 -7.19
N GLY A 142 24.84 -2.52 -7.81
CA GLY A 142 24.45 -3.08 -9.10
C GLY A 142 22.99 -3.55 -9.18
N ASN A 143 22.39 -4.02 -8.09
CA ASN A 143 21.04 -4.58 -8.08
C ASN A 143 20.15 -4.10 -6.92
N THR A 144 20.50 -2.98 -6.30
CA THR A 144 19.76 -2.39 -5.17
C THR A 144 19.32 -0.98 -5.47
N ILE A 145 18.03 -0.72 -5.30
CA ILE A 145 17.40 0.60 -5.44
C ILE A 145 16.73 0.94 -4.13
N GLU A 146 16.88 2.17 -3.65
CA GLU A 146 16.18 2.66 -2.46
C GLU A 146 15.61 4.05 -2.66
N GLY A 147 14.63 4.41 -1.84
CA GLY A 147 14.07 5.75 -1.93
C GLY A 147 12.84 5.94 -1.07
N TYR A 148 12.18 7.07 -1.31
CA TYR A 148 10.91 7.42 -0.69
C TYR A 148 10.07 8.32 -1.60
N VAL A 149 8.78 8.34 -1.32
CA VAL A 149 7.80 9.27 -1.90
C VAL A 149 7.00 9.87 -0.75
N VAL A 150 6.92 11.20 -0.70
CA VAL A 150 6.08 11.95 0.24
C VAL A 150 4.96 12.60 -0.51
N THR A 151 3.74 12.30 -0.14
CA THR A 151 2.52 12.85 -0.75
C THR A 151 1.74 13.72 0.22
N GLU A 152 0.87 14.56 -0.32
CA GLU A 152 -0.01 15.46 0.44
C GLU A 152 -1.48 15.16 0.14
N PRO A 153 -2.07 14.09 0.74
CA PRO A 153 -3.46 13.76 0.52
C PRO A 153 -4.39 14.90 0.94
N GLU A 154 -5.25 15.34 0.05
CA GLU A 154 -6.14 16.49 0.31
C GLU A 154 -7.08 16.25 1.49
N TYR A 155 -7.55 15.01 1.66
CA TYR A 155 -8.41 14.65 2.78
C TYR A 155 -7.67 14.76 4.13
N VAL A 156 -6.43 14.29 4.22
CA VAL A 156 -5.63 14.40 5.45
C VAL A 156 -5.28 15.87 5.72
N LYS A 157 -4.90 16.63 4.70
CA LYS A 157 -4.61 18.08 4.81
C LYS A 157 -5.80 18.89 5.27
N LYS A 158 -7.02 18.50 4.91
CA LYS A 158 -8.23 19.16 5.35
C LYS A 158 -8.36 19.20 6.87
N TYR A 159 -7.91 18.15 7.55
CA TYR A 159 -8.01 18.03 9.01
C TYR A 159 -6.69 18.35 9.74
N GLN A 160 -5.59 18.33 9.01
CA GLN A 160 -4.27 18.66 9.55
C GLN A 160 -3.49 19.49 8.53
N ALA A 161 -3.43 20.81 8.72
CA ALA A 161 -2.67 21.68 7.85
C ALA A 161 -1.21 21.23 7.73
N GLY A 162 -0.73 21.09 6.49
CA GLY A 162 0.64 20.63 6.21
C GLY A 162 0.88 19.14 6.40
N ALA A 163 -0.14 18.35 6.69
CA ALA A 163 0.02 16.91 6.84
C ALA A 163 0.46 16.27 5.52
N SER A 164 1.41 15.35 5.64
CA SER A 164 1.96 14.57 4.53
C SER A 164 2.13 13.11 4.95
N VAL A 165 2.17 12.23 3.96
CA VAL A 165 2.38 10.80 4.15
C VAL A 165 3.62 10.38 3.37
N ALA A 166 4.57 9.74 4.06
CA ALA A 166 5.77 9.20 3.46
C ALA A 166 5.66 7.68 3.26
N MET A 167 6.10 7.19 2.11
CA MET A 167 6.33 5.79 1.81
C MET A 167 7.79 5.60 1.45
N TYR A 168 8.49 4.80 2.23
CA TYR A 168 9.88 4.41 2.01
C TYR A 168 9.94 3.03 1.37
N PHE A 169 10.93 2.81 0.54
CA PHE A 169 11.15 1.51 -0.09
C PHE A 169 12.63 1.15 -0.19
N TYR A 170 12.89 -0.16 -0.22
CA TYR A 170 14.18 -0.75 -0.49
C TYR A 170 13.96 -1.95 -1.41
N ALA A 171 14.50 -1.88 -2.64
CA ALA A 171 14.25 -2.87 -3.67
C ALA A 171 15.52 -3.66 -4.02
N LYS A 172 15.35 -4.96 -4.23
CA LYS A 172 16.38 -5.88 -4.72
C LYS A 172 15.94 -6.50 -6.05
N LEU A 173 16.83 -6.44 -7.01
CA LEU A 173 16.72 -7.08 -8.32
C LEU A 173 17.51 -8.39 -8.31
N ASP A 174 17.01 -9.43 -8.94
CA ASP A 174 17.76 -10.68 -9.12
C ASP A 174 18.80 -10.58 -10.24
N ARG A 175 18.64 -9.59 -11.13
CA ARG A 175 19.57 -9.25 -12.21
C ARG A 175 19.89 -7.76 -12.18
N ALA A 176 21.18 -7.41 -12.19
CA ALA A 176 21.62 -6.04 -12.34
C ALA A 176 21.27 -5.49 -13.74
N PRO A 177 20.78 -4.24 -13.86
CA PRO A 177 20.62 -3.58 -15.15
C PRO A 177 21.99 -3.33 -15.80
N GLU A 178 22.03 -3.25 -17.13
CA GLU A 178 23.24 -2.90 -17.87
C GLU A 178 23.62 -1.42 -17.67
N SER A 179 22.60 -0.58 -17.53
CA SER A 179 22.75 0.84 -17.19
C SER A 179 21.52 1.38 -16.50
N VAL A 180 21.66 2.51 -15.85
CA VAL A 180 20.58 3.25 -15.20
C VAL A 180 20.55 4.68 -15.75
N GLU A 181 19.35 5.14 -16.07
CA GLU A 181 19.09 6.53 -16.45
C GLU A 181 18.06 7.12 -15.50
N VAL A 182 18.18 8.41 -15.27
CA VAL A 182 17.31 9.14 -14.36
C VAL A 182 16.69 10.31 -15.11
N PHE A 183 15.38 10.44 -15.04
CA PHE A 183 14.61 11.50 -15.67
C PHE A 183 13.94 12.39 -14.62
N TYR A 184 13.93 13.67 -14.90
CA TYR A 184 13.30 14.69 -14.08
C TYR A 184 12.63 15.71 -14.99
N GLN A 185 11.32 15.93 -14.84
CA GLN A 185 10.55 16.81 -15.73
C GLN A 185 10.82 16.52 -17.23
N ASP A 186 10.72 15.27 -17.60
CA ASP A 186 10.94 14.76 -18.97
C ASP A 186 12.38 14.95 -19.50
N SER A 187 13.32 15.39 -18.68
CA SER A 187 14.71 15.59 -19.07
C SER A 187 15.60 14.52 -18.44
N ALA A 188 16.40 13.83 -19.27
CA ALA A 188 17.42 12.91 -18.80
C ALA A 188 18.52 13.64 -18.04
N LEU A 189 18.81 13.15 -16.84
CA LEU A 189 19.92 13.64 -16.03
C LEU A 189 21.15 12.77 -16.30
N MET A 190 22.04 13.26 -17.14
CA MET A 190 23.23 12.52 -17.59
C MET A 190 24.17 12.19 -16.43
N ALA A 191 24.70 10.95 -16.46
CA ALA A 191 25.68 10.44 -15.50
C ALA A 191 25.23 10.52 -14.02
N ARG A 192 23.92 10.37 -13.77
CA ARG A 192 23.36 10.30 -12.42
C ARG A 192 22.70 8.97 -12.18
N ASN A 193 22.82 8.47 -10.96
CA ASN A 193 22.15 7.27 -10.45
C ASN A 193 21.22 7.60 -9.28
N GLU A 194 20.89 8.88 -9.09
CA GLU A 194 19.98 9.36 -8.05
C GLU A 194 19.19 10.59 -8.50
N ILE A 195 18.00 10.71 -7.95
CA ILE A 195 17.17 11.91 -7.96
C ILE A 195 16.70 12.22 -6.55
N LYS A 196 16.76 13.49 -6.19
CA LYS A 196 16.14 14.03 -4.99
C LYS A 196 15.62 15.43 -5.28
N GLY A 197 14.39 15.71 -4.88
CA GLY A 197 13.89 17.06 -5.00
C GLY A 197 12.42 17.21 -4.60
N PRO A 198 12.05 18.42 -4.16
CA PRO A 198 10.67 18.75 -3.88
C PRO A 198 9.86 18.92 -5.16
N GLY A 199 8.57 18.66 -5.04
CA GLY A 199 7.58 18.95 -6.07
C GLY A 199 7.05 17.73 -6.81
N ALA A 200 5.87 17.89 -7.38
CA ALA A 200 5.25 16.94 -8.27
C ALA A 200 5.96 16.96 -9.62
N ILE A 201 6.85 16.05 -9.81
CA ILE A 201 7.72 15.97 -10.97
C ILE A 201 7.63 14.58 -11.54
N TYR A 202 7.66 14.48 -12.83
CA TYR A 202 7.78 13.21 -13.54
C TYR A 202 9.20 12.66 -13.32
N ALA A 203 9.45 12.19 -12.09
CA ALA A 203 10.72 11.62 -11.69
C ALA A 203 10.68 10.10 -11.88
N ILE A 204 11.54 9.60 -12.75
CA ILE A 204 11.62 8.19 -13.09
C ILE A 204 13.08 7.76 -13.07
N MET A 205 13.34 6.60 -12.47
CA MET A 205 14.56 5.86 -12.69
C MET A 205 14.27 4.72 -13.66
N CYS A 206 14.99 4.68 -14.76
CA CYS A 206 14.90 3.71 -15.82
C CYS A 206 16.06 2.72 -15.71
N LEU A 207 15.75 1.46 -15.49
CA LEU A 207 16.72 0.37 -15.46
C LEU A 207 16.74 -0.30 -16.84
N ASN A 208 17.87 -0.27 -17.51
CA ASN A 208 18.03 -0.73 -18.89
C ASN A 208 18.59 -2.16 -18.95
N TYR A 209 17.98 -2.98 -19.79
CA TYR A 209 18.34 -4.39 -19.99
C TYR A 209 18.36 -4.72 -21.48
N LYS A 210 19.20 -5.72 -21.82
CA LYS A 210 19.03 -6.51 -23.03
C LYS A 210 18.46 -7.86 -22.63
N THR A 211 17.39 -8.27 -23.25
CA THR A 211 16.69 -9.50 -22.87
C THR A 211 16.63 -10.50 -24.02
N LYS A 212 16.74 -11.77 -23.69
CA LYS A 212 16.39 -12.87 -24.57
C LYS A 212 14.89 -13.16 -24.48
N LYS A 213 14.39 -13.95 -25.42
CA LYS A 213 13.00 -14.40 -25.35
C LYS A 213 12.72 -15.13 -24.04
N ASP A 214 11.60 -14.76 -23.42
CA ASP A 214 11.11 -15.31 -22.14
C ASP A 214 12.07 -15.09 -20.95
N GLU A 215 12.96 -14.09 -21.04
CA GLU A 215 13.85 -13.77 -19.94
C GLU A 215 13.11 -13.09 -18.80
N ILE A 216 13.41 -13.52 -17.57
CA ILE A 216 12.72 -13.09 -16.36
C ILE A 216 13.61 -12.13 -15.57
N VAL A 217 13.02 -11.05 -15.07
CA VAL A 217 13.60 -10.15 -14.07
C VAL A 217 12.64 -10.08 -12.89
N ASN A 218 13.13 -10.42 -11.69
CA ASN A 218 12.38 -10.32 -10.44
C ASN A 218 12.81 -9.10 -9.63
N VAL A 219 11.83 -8.43 -9.04
CA VAL A 219 12.03 -7.30 -8.12
C VAL A 219 11.35 -7.61 -6.81
N LYS A 220 12.08 -7.55 -5.69
CA LYS A 220 11.55 -7.58 -4.34
C LYS A 220 11.60 -6.18 -3.77
N ILE A 221 10.51 -5.70 -3.17
CA ILE A 221 10.40 -4.32 -2.71
C ILE A 221 9.90 -4.33 -1.27
N GLY A 222 10.81 -4.13 -0.33
CA GLY A 222 10.46 -3.86 1.07
C GLY A 222 9.90 -2.46 1.20
N LEU A 223 8.81 -2.32 1.96
CA LEU A 223 8.09 -1.07 2.18
C LEU A 223 8.09 -0.71 3.66
N SER A 224 8.07 0.58 3.96
CA SER A 224 7.92 1.11 5.31
C SER A 224 7.30 2.50 5.29
N TYR A 225 6.58 2.86 6.33
CA TYR A 225 6.13 4.23 6.57
C TYR A 225 7.07 5.03 7.46
N THR A 226 8.18 4.44 7.92
CA THR A 226 9.09 5.07 8.88
C THR A 226 10.43 5.46 8.30
N SER A 227 11.10 4.57 7.57
CA SER A 227 12.41 4.86 6.98
C SER A 227 12.82 3.86 5.89
N ILE A 228 13.81 4.23 5.08
CA ILE A 228 14.47 3.32 4.11
C ILE A 228 15.11 2.14 4.86
N GLU A 229 15.75 2.38 6.01
CA GLU A 229 16.37 1.32 6.79
C GLU A 229 15.34 0.29 7.27
N ASN A 230 14.17 0.74 7.72
CA ASN A 230 13.10 -0.17 8.12
C ASN A 230 12.48 -0.89 6.90
N ALA A 231 12.40 -0.27 5.74
CA ALA A 231 12.01 -0.94 4.50
C ALA A 231 13.00 -2.09 4.16
N LYS A 232 14.31 -1.86 4.34
CA LYS A 232 15.34 -2.89 4.21
C LYS A 232 15.18 -4.00 5.24
N VAL A 233 15.00 -3.65 6.53
CA VAL A 233 14.78 -4.63 7.61
C VAL A 233 13.54 -5.50 7.33
N ASN A 234 12.45 -4.89 6.84
CA ASN A 234 11.24 -5.62 6.43
C ASN A 234 11.54 -6.62 5.30
N LEU A 235 12.28 -6.20 4.27
CA LEU A 235 12.67 -7.08 3.17
C LEU A 235 13.55 -8.23 3.65
N GLU A 236 14.57 -7.94 4.43
CA GLU A 236 15.50 -8.95 4.95
C GLU A 236 14.81 -9.95 5.89
N SER A 237 13.86 -9.48 6.69
CA SER A 237 13.12 -10.34 7.62
C SER A 237 12.10 -11.25 6.93
N GLU A 238 11.37 -10.73 5.93
CA GLU A 238 10.24 -11.45 5.34
C GLU A 238 10.59 -12.16 4.03
N ALA A 239 11.63 -11.72 3.30
CA ALA A 239 11.79 -12.10 1.90
C ALA A 239 13.24 -12.31 1.44
N LYS A 240 14.23 -12.25 2.32
CA LYS A 240 15.66 -12.33 1.94
C LYS A 240 15.93 -13.48 0.97
N ASP A 241 15.56 -14.69 1.34
CA ASP A 241 15.84 -15.92 0.60
C ASP A 241 14.60 -16.51 -0.09
N LEU A 242 13.46 -15.78 -0.09
CA LEU A 242 12.20 -16.26 -0.61
C LEU A 242 12.09 -15.99 -2.12
N ALA A 243 11.93 -17.04 -2.93
CA ALA A 243 11.67 -16.90 -4.35
C ALA A 243 10.22 -16.47 -4.63
N PHE A 244 9.94 -15.95 -5.84
CA PHE A 244 8.62 -15.49 -6.23
C PHE A 244 7.51 -16.55 -6.04
N ASP A 245 7.75 -17.78 -6.52
CA ASP A 245 6.75 -18.86 -6.46
C ASP A 245 6.51 -19.34 -5.03
N GLU A 246 7.53 -19.31 -4.18
CA GLU A 246 7.40 -19.59 -2.75
C GLU A 246 6.59 -18.50 -2.03
N ALA A 247 6.88 -17.23 -2.34
CA ALA A 247 6.10 -16.10 -1.82
C ALA A 247 4.64 -16.17 -2.25
N MET A 248 4.38 -16.45 -3.53
CA MET A 248 3.03 -16.63 -4.07
C MET A 248 2.28 -17.76 -3.35
N LYS A 249 2.95 -18.91 -3.16
CA LYS A 249 2.37 -20.04 -2.44
C LYS A 249 2.04 -19.66 -0.98
N ALA A 250 3.00 -19.09 -0.27
CA ALA A 250 2.83 -18.70 1.13
C ALA A 250 1.68 -17.69 1.31
N THR A 251 1.55 -16.72 0.40
CA THR A 251 0.48 -15.73 0.42
C THR A 251 -0.88 -16.37 0.09
N THR A 252 -0.93 -17.26 -0.88
CA THR A 252 -2.15 -18.02 -1.19
C THR A 252 -2.59 -18.87 0.00
N ASP A 253 -1.66 -19.57 0.65
CA ASP A 253 -1.92 -20.38 1.84
C ASP A 253 -2.45 -19.51 2.99
N LYS A 254 -1.89 -18.30 3.18
CA LYS A 254 -2.33 -17.35 4.20
C LYS A 254 -3.75 -16.82 3.94
N TRP A 255 -4.08 -16.55 2.69
CA TRP A 255 -5.46 -16.20 2.31
C TRP A 255 -6.42 -17.34 2.55
N ASN A 256 -6.04 -18.59 2.18
CA ASN A 256 -6.85 -19.78 2.43
C ASN A 256 -7.06 -20.00 3.94
N GLU A 257 -6.03 -19.86 4.77
CA GLU A 257 -6.15 -19.90 6.23
C GLU A 257 -7.17 -18.86 6.74
N SER A 258 -7.05 -17.61 6.25
CA SER A 258 -7.94 -16.54 6.68
C SER A 258 -9.40 -16.75 6.24
N LEU A 259 -9.62 -17.14 5.00
CA LEU A 259 -10.96 -17.35 4.45
C LEU A 259 -11.64 -18.62 5.03
N SER A 260 -10.86 -19.66 5.34
CA SER A 260 -11.36 -20.91 5.91
C SER A 260 -11.74 -20.82 7.40
N ARG A 261 -11.56 -19.69 8.05
CA ARG A 261 -12.09 -19.46 9.41
C ARG A 261 -13.62 -19.49 9.46
N ILE A 262 -14.26 -19.25 8.32
CA ILE A 262 -15.71 -19.37 8.18
C ILE A 262 -15.99 -20.33 7.02
N LEU A 263 -16.45 -21.52 7.35
CA LEU A 263 -16.80 -22.52 6.35
C LEU A 263 -18.31 -22.53 6.13
N VAL A 264 -18.73 -22.39 4.88
CA VAL A 264 -20.15 -22.45 4.49
C VAL A 264 -20.43 -23.71 3.71
N SER A 265 -21.59 -24.30 3.94
CA SER A 265 -22.08 -25.49 3.23
C SER A 265 -23.49 -25.27 2.70
N GLY A 266 -23.91 -26.06 1.69
CA GLY A 266 -25.20 -25.89 1.02
C GLY A 266 -25.18 -24.72 0.02
N GLY A 267 -26.37 -24.38 -0.50
CA GLY A 267 -26.50 -23.35 -1.53
C GLY A 267 -25.93 -23.75 -2.90
N THR A 268 -25.96 -22.81 -3.84
CA THR A 268 -25.35 -22.97 -5.16
C THR A 268 -23.86 -22.59 -5.11
N GLU A 269 -23.09 -22.98 -6.13
CA GLU A 269 -21.69 -22.54 -6.27
C GLU A 269 -21.61 -21.01 -6.36
N ASP A 270 -22.50 -20.35 -7.09
CA ASP A 270 -22.57 -18.89 -7.17
C ASP A 270 -22.79 -18.25 -5.80
N SER A 271 -23.59 -18.87 -4.93
CA SER A 271 -23.81 -18.39 -3.56
C SER A 271 -22.53 -18.48 -2.73
N LYS A 272 -21.75 -19.55 -2.88
CA LYS A 272 -20.46 -19.71 -2.21
C LYS A 272 -19.42 -18.72 -2.74
N ILE A 273 -19.36 -18.53 -4.07
CA ILE A 273 -18.47 -17.52 -4.70
C ILE A 273 -18.80 -16.14 -4.14
N LYS A 274 -20.05 -15.73 -4.10
CA LYS A 274 -20.49 -14.44 -3.54
C LYS A 274 -20.09 -14.30 -2.07
N PHE A 275 -20.28 -15.37 -1.27
CA PHE A 275 -19.91 -15.35 0.14
C PHE A 275 -18.41 -15.13 0.33
N TYR A 276 -17.55 -15.94 -0.31
CA TYR A 276 -16.12 -15.85 -0.14
C TYR A 276 -15.52 -14.59 -0.79
N THR A 277 -16.11 -14.09 -1.86
CA THR A 277 -15.75 -12.79 -2.44
C THR A 277 -16.06 -11.66 -1.45
N GLY A 278 -17.25 -11.68 -0.83
CA GLY A 278 -17.62 -10.73 0.22
C GLY A 278 -16.68 -10.80 1.44
N LEU A 279 -16.35 -12.02 1.89
CA LEU A 279 -15.41 -12.22 2.99
C LEU A 279 -14.00 -11.73 2.65
N TYR A 280 -13.52 -11.99 1.44
CA TYR A 280 -12.25 -11.46 0.94
C TYR A 280 -12.24 -9.93 0.98
N HIS A 281 -13.27 -9.26 0.46
CA HIS A 281 -13.40 -7.81 0.51
C HIS A 281 -13.44 -7.28 1.94
N ALA A 282 -14.12 -7.97 2.85
CA ALA A 282 -14.16 -7.59 4.26
C ALA A 282 -12.78 -7.62 4.96
N LEU A 283 -11.83 -8.39 4.42
CA LEU A 283 -10.47 -8.51 4.96
C LEU A 283 -9.44 -7.61 4.26
N LEU A 284 -9.80 -6.96 3.15
CA LEU A 284 -8.85 -6.16 2.35
C LEU A 284 -8.44 -4.85 3.01
N GLY A 285 -9.33 -4.17 3.68
CA GLY A 285 -9.07 -2.89 4.32
C GLY A 285 -8.08 -2.97 5.49
N ARG A 286 -7.80 -1.84 6.11
CA ARG A 286 -7.03 -1.75 7.37
C ARG A 286 -5.58 -2.24 7.21
N GLY A 287 -4.85 -1.58 6.31
CA GLY A 287 -3.47 -1.95 6.01
C GLY A 287 -2.56 -1.89 7.23
N LEU A 288 -1.61 -2.81 7.27
CA LEU A 288 -0.54 -2.82 8.26
C LEU A 288 0.33 -1.56 8.10
N ALA A 289 0.62 -0.87 9.20
CA ALA A 289 1.40 0.36 9.20
C ALA A 289 2.62 0.31 10.15
N SER A 290 2.89 -0.83 10.75
CA SER A 290 4.12 -1.04 11.54
C SER A 290 5.12 -1.92 10.83
N ASP A 291 6.39 -1.66 11.05
CA ASP A 291 7.52 -2.48 10.61
C ASP A 291 7.65 -3.76 11.43
N VAL A 292 8.45 -4.72 10.96
CA VAL A 292 8.66 -6.00 11.66
C VAL A 292 9.26 -5.83 13.05
N ASN A 293 10.00 -4.75 13.28
CA ASN A 293 10.59 -4.40 14.56
C ASN A 293 9.65 -3.59 15.48
N GLY A 294 8.42 -3.30 15.00
CA GLY A 294 7.41 -2.54 15.75
C GLY A 294 7.54 -1.02 15.64
N ALA A 295 8.41 -0.50 14.79
CA ALA A 295 8.42 0.93 14.47
C ALA A 295 7.12 1.30 13.73
N TYR A 296 6.56 2.49 14.02
CA TYR A 296 5.37 3.00 13.34
C TYR A 296 5.41 4.52 13.22
N PRO A 297 4.76 5.11 12.20
CA PRO A 297 4.72 6.56 12.05
C PRO A 297 3.72 7.18 13.03
N LYS A 298 4.15 8.13 13.86
CA LYS A 298 3.27 8.90 14.72
C LYS A 298 2.53 10.00 13.97
N ASN A 299 1.50 10.54 14.62
CA ASN A 299 0.70 11.64 14.08
C ASN A 299 1.53 12.89 13.72
N ASP A 300 2.54 13.21 14.50
CA ASP A 300 3.45 14.36 14.29
C ASP A 300 4.55 14.09 13.25
N GLY A 301 4.60 12.88 12.68
CA GLY A 301 5.60 12.46 11.70
C GLY A 301 6.89 11.90 12.30
N THR A 302 7.03 11.86 13.62
CA THR A 302 8.12 11.13 14.28
C THR A 302 7.86 9.63 14.29
N ILE A 303 8.88 8.85 14.63
CA ILE A 303 8.79 7.39 14.68
C ILE A 303 8.47 6.97 16.11
N GLY A 304 7.41 6.19 16.28
CA GLY A 304 7.05 5.52 17.52
C GLY A 304 7.52 4.08 17.56
N GLN A 305 7.42 3.47 18.74
CA GLN A 305 7.77 2.08 18.97
C GLN A 305 6.62 1.37 19.70
N ILE A 306 6.10 0.32 19.08
CA ILE A 306 5.16 -0.60 19.74
C ILE A 306 5.92 -1.33 20.85
N PRO A 307 5.32 -1.53 22.05
CA PRO A 307 5.95 -2.31 23.10
C PRO A 307 6.42 -3.67 22.59
N LEU A 308 7.57 -4.10 23.07
CA LEU A 308 8.15 -5.37 22.68
C LEU A 308 7.94 -6.43 23.76
N THR A 309 7.66 -7.64 23.33
CA THR A 309 7.68 -8.84 24.18
C THR A 309 9.10 -9.11 24.71
N LYS A 310 9.23 -10.01 25.67
CA LYS A 310 10.55 -10.45 26.20
C LYS A 310 11.48 -10.98 25.11
N ASP A 311 10.92 -11.51 24.02
CA ASP A 311 11.67 -12.05 22.87
C ASP A 311 11.96 -11.00 21.80
N GLY A 312 11.69 -9.71 22.09
CA GLY A 312 11.98 -8.58 21.21
C GLY A 312 11.03 -8.44 20.03
N LYS A 313 9.88 -9.10 20.03
CA LYS A 313 8.84 -8.96 18.99
C LYS A 313 7.81 -7.91 19.42
N PRO A 314 7.22 -7.18 18.46
CA PRO A 314 6.09 -6.29 18.78
C PRO A 314 4.93 -7.06 19.43
N GLU A 315 4.36 -6.50 20.49
CA GLU A 315 3.22 -7.12 21.20
C GLU A 315 1.95 -7.19 20.36
N TYR A 316 1.81 -6.28 19.38
CA TYR A 316 0.70 -6.22 18.41
C TYR A 316 1.14 -5.53 17.13
N ASN A 317 0.31 -5.58 16.10
CA ASN A 317 0.53 -4.83 14.87
C ASN A 317 -0.21 -3.49 14.92
N HIS A 318 0.36 -2.46 14.29
CA HIS A 318 -0.34 -1.20 14.08
C HIS A 318 -1.01 -1.20 12.70
N TYR A 319 -2.31 -0.98 12.68
CA TYR A 319 -3.09 -0.91 11.46
C TYR A 319 -3.44 0.52 11.08
N ASN A 320 -3.13 0.88 9.84
CA ASN A 320 -3.68 2.05 9.20
C ASN A 320 -5.17 1.82 8.96
N THR A 321 -5.99 2.70 9.46
CA THR A 321 -7.43 2.67 9.22
C THR A 321 -7.84 3.90 8.43
N ASP A 322 -8.64 3.71 7.43
CA ASP A 322 -9.50 4.72 6.86
C ASP A 322 -10.78 4.86 7.71
N ALA A 323 -11.85 5.33 7.15
CA ALA A 323 -13.07 5.62 7.92
C ALA A 323 -13.65 4.40 8.67
N VAL A 324 -13.86 4.54 9.97
CA VAL A 324 -14.46 3.50 10.83
C VAL A 324 -15.99 3.50 10.72
N TRP A 325 -16.60 4.58 10.29
CA TRP A 325 -18.04 4.77 10.20
C TRP A 325 -18.77 3.66 9.42
N GLY A 326 -18.11 3.06 8.42
CA GLY A 326 -18.66 1.92 7.69
C GLY A 326 -18.38 0.57 8.35
N ALA A 327 -17.25 0.45 9.05
CA ALA A 327 -16.80 -0.82 9.64
C ALA A 327 -17.56 -1.20 10.92
N TYR A 328 -17.97 -0.22 11.73
CA TYR A 328 -18.58 -0.48 13.02
C TYR A 328 -19.99 -1.15 12.92
N TRP A 329 -20.67 -1.02 11.79
CA TRP A 329 -22.01 -1.56 11.60
C TRP A 329 -22.07 -3.09 11.73
N ASN A 330 -21.16 -3.79 11.09
CA ASN A 330 -21.13 -5.26 11.08
C ASN A 330 -19.74 -5.87 10.96
N LEU A 331 -18.76 -5.16 10.40
CA LEU A 331 -17.42 -5.68 10.19
C LEU A 331 -16.70 -5.95 11.53
N THR A 332 -16.89 -5.08 12.52
CA THR A 332 -16.36 -5.30 13.88
C THR A 332 -16.95 -6.54 14.55
N SER A 333 -18.22 -6.86 14.29
CA SER A 333 -18.84 -8.12 14.75
C SER A 333 -18.22 -9.34 14.07
N LEU A 334 -17.92 -9.24 12.78
CA LEU A 334 -17.19 -10.29 12.06
C LEU A 334 -15.79 -10.50 12.65
N TRP A 335 -15.07 -9.41 12.99
CA TRP A 335 -13.77 -9.50 13.63
C TRP A 335 -13.87 -10.17 15.01
N ALA A 336 -14.86 -9.80 15.82
CA ALA A 336 -15.05 -10.41 17.12
C ALA A 336 -15.30 -11.93 17.04
N LEU A 337 -16.05 -12.38 16.02
CA LEU A 337 -16.40 -13.78 15.84
C LEU A 337 -15.25 -14.62 15.26
N ALA A 338 -14.56 -14.13 14.24
CA ALA A 338 -13.65 -14.95 13.44
C ALA A 338 -12.20 -14.46 13.44
N TYR A 339 -11.96 -13.22 13.83
CA TYR A 339 -10.63 -12.57 13.77
C TYR A 339 -10.34 -11.75 15.04
N PRO A 340 -10.52 -12.31 16.26
CA PRO A 340 -10.40 -11.54 17.51
C PRO A 340 -8.99 -10.97 17.74
N GLU A 341 -7.96 -11.65 17.28
CA GLU A 341 -6.58 -11.16 17.33
C GLU A 341 -6.40 -9.88 16.51
N TYR A 342 -7.00 -9.82 15.32
CA TYR A 342 -6.99 -8.61 14.49
C TYR A 342 -7.75 -7.47 15.17
N TYR A 343 -8.92 -7.77 15.75
CA TYR A 343 -9.70 -6.76 16.46
C TYR A 343 -8.94 -6.19 17.66
N ASN A 344 -8.22 -7.05 18.39
CA ASN A 344 -7.34 -6.64 19.48
C ASN A 344 -6.25 -5.68 19.01
N ASP A 345 -5.53 -6.04 17.94
CA ASP A 345 -4.49 -5.20 17.34
C ASP A 345 -5.06 -3.87 16.84
N PHE A 346 -6.25 -3.90 16.23
CA PHE A 346 -6.96 -2.72 15.78
C PHE A 346 -7.28 -1.76 16.94
N VAL A 347 -7.79 -2.26 18.08
CA VAL A 347 -8.05 -1.46 19.27
C VAL A 347 -6.76 -0.81 19.78
N ASN A 348 -5.68 -1.60 19.92
CA ASN A 348 -4.39 -1.07 20.33
C ASN A 348 -3.87 0.00 19.37
N SER A 349 -4.09 -0.14 18.07
CA SER A 349 -3.75 0.87 17.07
C SER A 349 -4.49 2.20 17.31
N GLN A 350 -5.78 2.14 17.64
CA GLN A 350 -6.57 3.34 17.96
C GLN A 350 -6.06 4.04 19.22
N LEU A 351 -5.64 3.25 20.23
CA LEU A 351 -5.06 3.80 21.45
C LEU A 351 -3.69 4.43 21.22
N LEU A 352 -2.87 3.91 20.30
CA LEU A 352 -1.63 4.57 19.89
C LEU A 352 -1.93 5.94 19.27
N VAL A 353 -2.89 6.01 18.33
CA VAL A 353 -3.27 7.29 17.70
C VAL A 353 -3.82 8.26 18.72
N TYR A 354 -4.65 7.80 19.66
CA TYR A 354 -5.13 8.64 20.76
C TYR A 354 -3.97 9.21 21.60
N LYS A 355 -2.99 8.39 21.94
CA LYS A 355 -1.82 8.84 22.71
C LYS A 355 -0.98 9.86 21.94
N ASP A 356 -0.88 9.70 20.62
CA ASP A 356 -0.08 10.59 19.77
C ASP A 356 -0.81 11.87 19.37
N ALA A 357 -2.12 11.81 19.10
CA ALA A 357 -2.93 12.93 18.61
C ALA A 357 -3.81 13.59 19.69
N GLY A 358 -4.00 12.92 20.82
CA GLY A 358 -4.85 13.38 21.91
C GLY A 358 -6.35 13.13 21.72
N TRP A 359 -6.76 12.52 20.59
CA TRP A 359 -8.14 12.23 20.22
C TRP A 359 -8.26 10.90 19.49
N LEU A 360 -9.43 10.23 19.63
CA LEU A 360 -9.80 9.13 18.76
C LEU A 360 -10.32 9.71 17.44
N GLY A 361 -9.75 9.27 16.30
CA GLY A 361 -10.17 9.69 14.98
C GLY A 361 -11.27 8.81 14.39
N ASP A 362 -11.85 9.24 13.27
CA ASP A 362 -12.77 8.41 12.48
C ASP A 362 -12.03 7.65 11.39
N GLY A 363 -10.99 8.25 10.84
CA GLY A 363 -10.10 7.66 9.86
C GLY A 363 -8.64 7.91 10.19
N ILE A 364 -7.78 7.06 9.72
CA ILE A 364 -6.33 7.14 9.88
C ILE A 364 -5.67 6.82 8.55
N ALA A 365 -4.79 7.70 8.09
CA ALA A 365 -3.86 7.41 7.02
C ALA A 365 -2.45 7.41 7.60
N THR A 366 -1.81 6.24 7.72
CA THR A 366 -0.48 6.08 8.33
C THR A 366 -0.33 6.79 9.68
N SER A 367 -1.28 6.56 10.59
CA SER A 367 -1.38 7.19 11.92
C SER A 367 -1.69 8.69 11.93
N LYS A 368 -1.99 9.28 10.78
CA LYS A 368 -2.49 10.67 10.76
C LYS A 368 -3.92 10.70 11.25
N TYR A 369 -4.15 11.49 12.31
CA TYR A 369 -5.49 11.69 12.85
C TYR A 369 -6.39 12.38 11.82
N VAL A 370 -7.53 11.79 11.58
CA VAL A 370 -8.58 12.36 10.76
C VAL A 370 -9.89 12.26 11.51
N SER A 371 -10.53 13.40 11.74
CA SER A 371 -11.90 13.46 12.21
C SER A 371 -12.79 13.75 10.99
N GLY A 372 -13.48 12.75 10.54
CA GLY A 372 -14.13 12.90 9.24
C GLY A 372 -15.62 12.64 9.28
N VAL A 373 -15.98 11.58 8.63
CA VAL A 373 -17.34 11.29 8.17
C VAL A 373 -18.25 10.83 9.31
N GLY A 374 -17.71 10.19 10.33
CA GLY A 374 -18.47 9.64 11.45
C GLY A 374 -17.70 9.81 12.75
N THR A 375 -17.99 10.84 13.46
CA THR A 375 -17.36 11.15 14.74
C THR A 375 -17.79 10.16 15.80
N ASN A 376 -16.86 9.77 16.68
CA ASN A 376 -17.08 8.88 17.83
C ASN A 376 -17.38 7.40 17.49
N MET A 377 -17.35 6.99 16.23
CA MET A 377 -17.54 5.58 15.87
C MET A 377 -16.44 4.67 16.43
N VAL A 378 -15.25 5.23 16.64
CA VAL A 378 -14.16 4.50 17.32
C VAL A 378 -14.50 4.20 18.77
N SER A 379 -15.16 5.12 19.51
CA SER A 379 -15.64 4.87 20.87
C SER A 379 -16.57 3.65 20.93
N ILE A 380 -17.50 3.55 19.97
CA ILE A 380 -18.41 2.39 19.84
C ILE A 380 -17.62 1.11 19.53
N THR A 381 -16.62 1.21 18.67
CA THR A 381 -15.76 0.08 18.30
C THR A 381 -14.96 -0.43 19.49
N LEU A 382 -14.39 0.47 20.32
CA LEU A 382 -13.69 0.09 21.57
C LEU A 382 -14.63 -0.60 22.56
N ALA A 383 -15.83 -0.05 22.76
CA ALA A 383 -16.85 -0.65 23.62
C ALA A 383 -17.32 -2.02 23.09
N GLY A 384 -17.47 -2.15 21.77
CA GLY A 384 -17.81 -3.40 21.10
C GLY A 384 -16.77 -4.49 21.31
N ALA A 385 -15.48 -4.16 21.21
CA ALA A 385 -14.39 -5.08 21.50
C ALA A 385 -14.45 -5.57 22.95
N TYR A 386 -14.60 -4.63 23.90
CA TYR A 386 -14.74 -4.96 25.31
C TYR A 386 -15.94 -5.89 25.57
N ASN A 387 -17.10 -5.58 25.06
CA ASN A 387 -18.31 -6.39 25.24
C ASN A 387 -18.22 -7.77 24.56
N SER A 388 -17.43 -7.90 23.51
CA SER A 388 -17.15 -9.16 22.82
C SER A 388 -16.09 -10.02 23.49
N GLY A 389 -15.57 -9.61 24.66
CA GLY A 389 -14.60 -10.38 25.43
C GLY A 389 -13.14 -10.12 25.09
N ILE A 390 -12.84 -9.20 24.17
CA ILE A 390 -11.48 -8.78 23.87
C ILE A 390 -10.95 -7.90 25.03
N ARG A 391 -9.81 -8.25 25.59
CA ARG A 391 -9.31 -7.64 26.83
C ARG A 391 -7.82 -7.31 26.82
N ASN A 392 -7.08 -7.70 25.81
CA ASN A 392 -5.63 -7.49 25.74
C ASN A 392 -5.30 -6.09 25.22
N PHE A 393 -5.87 -5.07 25.88
CA PHE A 393 -5.59 -3.66 25.65
C PHE A 393 -5.81 -2.85 26.94
N ASP A 394 -5.32 -1.64 26.98
CA ASP A 394 -5.48 -0.72 28.10
C ASP A 394 -6.92 -0.19 28.17
N VAL A 395 -7.77 -0.91 28.91
CA VAL A 395 -9.22 -0.64 29.02
C VAL A 395 -9.48 0.72 29.66
N GLU A 396 -8.68 1.14 30.65
CA GLU A 396 -8.86 2.43 31.31
C GLU A 396 -8.53 3.57 30.34
N THR A 397 -7.41 3.48 29.62
CA THR A 397 -7.09 4.45 28.56
C THR A 397 -8.17 4.48 27.49
N ALA A 398 -8.72 3.33 27.07
CA ALA A 398 -9.81 3.27 26.09
C ALA A 398 -11.09 3.96 26.58
N TYR A 399 -11.44 3.76 27.84
CA TYR A 399 -12.60 4.43 28.48
C TYR A 399 -12.40 5.94 28.54
N GLN A 400 -11.24 6.41 29.02
CA GLN A 400 -10.93 7.84 29.11
C GLN A 400 -10.89 8.50 27.73
N ALA A 401 -10.36 7.82 26.72
CA ALA A 401 -10.35 8.30 25.35
C ALA A 401 -11.77 8.45 24.77
N ALA A 402 -12.61 7.44 24.98
CA ALA A 402 -14.02 7.49 24.57
C ALA A 402 -14.76 8.60 25.30
N LEU A 403 -14.61 8.72 26.63
CA LEU A 403 -15.24 9.76 27.42
C LEU A 403 -14.82 11.15 26.96
N LYS A 404 -13.53 11.36 26.68
CA LYS A 404 -13.01 12.61 26.13
C LYS A 404 -13.62 12.93 24.77
N ASN A 405 -13.74 11.93 23.87
CA ASN A 405 -14.36 12.14 22.57
C ASN A 405 -15.84 12.51 22.64
N GLU A 406 -16.59 11.95 23.63
CA GLU A 406 -18.02 12.23 23.79
C GLU A 406 -18.29 13.58 24.46
N LEU A 407 -17.51 13.95 25.47
CA LEU A 407 -17.80 15.09 26.33
C LEU A 407 -16.86 16.28 26.10
N GLY A 408 -15.69 16.05 25.51
CA GLY A 408 -14.66 17.07 25.29
C GLY A 408 -14.71 17.67 23.90
N TRP A 409 -14.21 18.89 23.76
CA TRP A 409 -14.03 19.58 22.46
C TRP A 409 -12.82 20.50 22.44
N GLU A 410 -12.34 20.91 23.60
CA GLU A 410 -11.23 21.84 23.72
C GLU A 410 -9.94 21.23 23.12
N GLY A 411 -9.34 21.92 22.17
CA GLY A 411 -8.17 21.46 21.44
C GLY A 411 -8.45 20.38 20.38
N ARG A 412 -9.71 20.07 20.11
CA ARG A 412 -10.08 19.17 19.02
C ARG A 412 -9.88 19.87 17.67
N ILE A 413 -9.38 19.12 16.68
CA ILE A 413 -9.18 19.66 15.33
C ILE A 413 -10.53 20.12 14.75
N GLU A 414 -10.55 21.30 14.16
CA GLU A 414 -11.75 21.88 13.52
C GLU A 414 -12.26 20.93 12.42
N GLY A 415 -13.58 20.71 12.40
CA GLY A 415 -14.20 19.74 11.50
C GLY A 415 -14.46 18.37 12.10
N ALA A 416 -13.87 18.05 13.26
CA ALA A 416 -14.37 16.97 14.07
C ALA A 416 -15.81 17.29 14.48
N GLY A 417 -16.76 16.45 14.12
CA GLY A 417 -18.17 16.69 14.43
C GLY A 417 -18.37 17.10 15.90
N LYS A 418 -19.29 17.99 16.11
CA LYS A 418 -19.72 18.45 17.44
C LYS A 418 -20.69 17.45 18.04
#